data_f1a52655ecde5a1c2e6cab449f060f1a
#
_entry.id   f1a52655ecde5a1c2e6cab449f060f1a
#
_cell.length_a   1.000
_cell.length_b   1.000
_cell.length_c   1.000
_cell.angle_alpha   90.00
_cell.angle_beta   90.00
_cell.angle_gamma   90.00
#
_symmetry.space_group_name_H-M   'P 1'
#
loop_
_entity.id
_entity.type
_entity.pdbx_description
1 polymer ?
#
loop_
_entity_poly.entity_id
_entity_poly.type
_entity_poly.pdbx_seq_one_letter_code
_entity_poly.pdbx_strand_id
1 'polypeptide(L)'
;MTLKSATEPQATTSSTAKTASLLARRFRGYYPVVIDVETAGFNPKTDALLEIAVNLLEMDADGALKPGKTLHFHVEPFAGANLDASSLAFNGIDPFNPLRGAVAEREAITEICKAVRKAQKDAGCQRSVLVAHNSAFDQGFFNAAISRLNYKRSPFHAFVSFDTTSLAALALGQTVLAKACHQAGIAFNAKEAHSALYDTERTAELFCYIVNKWQQLGGWPLSNALPADEEQDEETEDTA
;
A
#
# COMPACT_ATOMS: atom_id res chain seq x y z
N MET A 1 -63.98 3.61 38.71
CA MET A 1 -62.55 3.49 39.02
C MET A 1 -61.83 3.01 37.76
N THR A 2 -61.26 3.92 37.01
CA THR A 2 -60.67 3.66 35.67
C THR A 2 -59.16 3.92 35.79
N LEU A 3 -58.38 2.85 35.69
CA LEU A 3 -56.94 2.91 35.70
C LEU A 3 -56.43 3.31 34.30
N LYS A 4 -55.75 4.45 34.20
CA LYS A 4 -55.01 4.87 33.02
C LYS A 4 -53.67 4.15 32.98
N SER A 5 -53.45 3.36 31.93
CA SER A 5 -52.15 2.83 31.57
C SER A 5 -51.27 3.95 31.00
N ALA A 6 -50.11 4.21 31.61
CA ALA A 6 -49.10 5.10 31.11
C ALA A 6 -48.16 4.32 30.17
N THR A 7 -48.15 4.71 28.91
CA THR A 7 -47.20 4.20 27.91
C THR A 7 -45.92 5.03 28.01
N GLU A 8 -44.83 4.39 28.40
CA GLU A 8 -43.49 4.99 28.34
C GLU A 8 -43.01 5.14 26.88
N PRO A 9 -42.32 6.25 26.52
CA PRO A 9 -41.76 6.40 25.21
C PRO A 9 -40.46 5.59 25.10
N GLN A 10 -40.42 4.64 24.15
CA GLN A 10 -39.20 3.93 23.77
C GLN A 10 -38.19 4.94 23.15
N ALA A 11 -37.03 5.04 23.77
CA ALA A 11 -35.90 5.78 23.27
C ALA A 11 -35.34 5.05 22.04
N THR A 12 -35.57 5.64 20.88
CA THR A 12 -34.90 5.22 19.63
C THR A 12 -33.43 5.60 19.74
N THR A 13 -32.56 4.61 19.95
CA THR A 13 -31.11 4.76 19.81
C THR A 13 -30.78 4.95 18.33
N SER A 14 -30.62 6.20 17.91
CA SER A 14 -30.06 6.57 16.64
C SER A 14 -28.59 6.13 16.61
N SER A 15 -28.31 4.99 16.00
CA SER A 15 -26.97 4.59 15.58
C SER A 15 -26.52 5.56 14.49
N THR A 16 -25.73 6.56 14.85
CA THR A 16 -25.03 7.40 13.87
C THR A 16 -24.01 6.53 13.15
N ALA A 17 -24.36 5.99 12.00
CA ALA A 17 -23.43 5.33 11.09
C ALA A 17 -22.30 6.34 10.77
N LYS A 18 -21.08 6.03 11.19
CA LYS A 18 -19.90 6.88 11.00
C LYS A 18 -19.66 6.95 9.51
N THR A 19 -19.91 8.08 8.89
CA THR A 19 -19.69 8.29 7.45
C THR A 19 -18.24 7.90 7.11
N ALA A 20 -18.07 6.97 6.16
CA ALA A 20 -16.76 6.51 5.72
C ALA A 20 -15.91 7.70 5.21
N SER A 21 -14.61 7.72 5.52
CA SER A 21 -13.70 8.75 5.06
C SER A 21 -13.66 8.80 3.52
N LEU A 22 -13.24 9.92 2.94
CA LEU A 22 -13.10 10.06 1.49
C LEU A 22 -12.15 9.00 0.93
N LEU A 23 -11.05 8.72 1.62
CA LEU A 23 -10.07 7.71 1.21
C LEU A 23 -10.68 6.29 1.26
N ALA A 24 -11.41 5.94 2.31
CA ALA A 24 -12.10 4.66 2.41
C ALA A 24 -13.14 4.49 1.30
N ARG A 25 -13.90 5.53 0.97
CA ARG A 25 -14.86 5.53 -0.15
C ARG A 25 -14.16 5.36 -1.50
N ARG A 26 -12.98 6.02 -1.67
CA ARG A 26 -12.22 6.02 -2.94
C ARG A 26 -11.75 4.63 -3.33
N PHE A 27 -11.39 3.79 -2.36
CA PHE A 27 -10.79 2.47 -2.59
C PHE A 27 -11.57 1.35 -1.91
N ARG A 28 -12.88 1.47 -1.76
CA ARG A 28 -13.75 0.42 -1.19
C ARG A 28 -13.27 -0.07 0.18
N GLY A 29 -12.88 0.84 1.06
CA GLY A 29 -12.36 0.52 2.40
C GLY A 29 -10.91 0.06 2.43
N TYR A 30 -10.21 0.04 1.29
CA TYR A 30 -8.78 -0.26 1.25
C TYR A 30 -7.94 1.00 1.48
N TYR A 31 -6.85 0.82 2.23
CA TYR A 31 -5.82 1.83 2.44
C TYR A 31 -4.62 1.53 1.53
N PRO A 32 -4.34 2.34 0.50
CA PRO A 32 -3.19 2.11 -0.37
C PRO A 32 -1.90 2.50 0.34
N VAL A 33 -0.90 1.63 0.25
CA VAL A 33 0.44 1.82 0.82
C VAL A 33 1.46 1.56 -0.28
N VAL A 34 2.25 2.56 -0.62
CA VAL A 34 3.30 2.38 -1.63
C VAL A 34 4.50 1.69 -1.00
N ILE A 35 5.01 0.66 -1.65
CA ILE A 35 6.16 -0.14 -1.21
C ILE A 35 7.11 -0.29 -2.40
N ASP A 36 8.39 -0.23 -2.09
CA ASP A 36 9.48 -0.61 -3.00
C ASP A 36 10.53 -1.40 -2.23
N VAL A 37 11.16 -2.36 -2.88
CA VAL A 37 12.15 -3.24 -2.28
C VAL A 37 13.41 -3.37 -3.12
N GLU A 38 14.59 -3.37 -2.49
CA GLU A 38 15.84 -3.81 -3.07
C GLU A 38 16.21 -5.19 -2.56
N THR A 39 16.67 -6.06 -3.45
CA THR A 39 16.82 -7.48 -3.16
C THR A 39 18.15 -8.03 -3.71
N ALA A 40 18.58 -9.15 -3.17
CA ALA A 40 19.76 -9.87 -3.63
C ALA A 40 19.44 -10.90 -4.72
N GLY A 41 18.38 -10.73 -5.48
CA GLY A 41 17.96 -11.63 -6.55
C GLY A 41 16.48 -11.50 -6.88
N PHE A 42 15.95 -12.45 -7.66
CA PHE A 42 14.57 -12.39 -8.18
C PHE A 42 13.63 -13.40 -7.52
N ASN A 43 14.15 -14.33 -6.72
CA ASN A 43 13.34 -15.36 -6.09
C ASN A 43 13.02 -15.00 -4.63
N PRO A 44 11.79 -14.56 -4.30
CA PRO A 44 11.45 -14.10 -2.96
C PRO A 44 11.54 -15.19 -1.87
N LYS A 45 11.62 -16.47 -2.26
CA LYS A 45 11.74 -17.59 -1.31
C LYS A 45 13.17 -17.81 -0.84
N THR A 46 14.15 -17.52 -1.67
CA THR A 46 15.55 -17.82 -1.44
C THR A 46 16.45 -16.62 -1.32
N ASP A 47 16.10 -15.50 -2.00
CA ASP A 47 16.97 -14.35 -2.12
C ASP A 47 16.66 -13.32 -1.02
N ALA A 48 17.70 -12.63 -0.56
CA ALA A 48 17.54 -11.69 0.56
C ALA A 48 16.73 -10.45 0.15
N LEU A 49 15.83 -10.01 1.03
CA LEU A 49 15.33 -8.64 1.06
C LEU A 49 16.43 -7.79 1.73
N LEU A 50 16.92 -6.77 1.03
CA LEU A 50 18.05 -5.94 1.50
C LEU A 50 17.63 -4.52 1.91
N GLU A 51 16.61 -4.00 1.27
CA GLU A 51 16.07 -2.67 1.56
C GLU A 51 14.57 -2.68 1.33
N ILE A 52 13.83 -1.96 2.16
CA ILE A 52 12.40 -1.77 2.01
C ILE A 52 12.00 -0.37 2.42
N ALA A 53 11.24 0.30 1.58
CA ALA A 53 10.62 1.56 1.92
C ALA A 53 9.10 1.49 1.73
N VAL A 54 8.38 2.24 2.54
CA VAL A 54 6.91 2.35 2.43
C VAL A 54 6.49 3.79 2.59
N ASN A 55 5.60 4.28 1.73
CA ASN A 55 4.97 5.58 1.86
C ASN A 55 3.49 5.41 2.25
N LEU A 56 3.11 6.06 3.35
CA LEU A 56 1.75 6.07 3.88
C LEU A 56 1.01 7.25 3.25
N LEU A 57 0.14 6.97 2.29
CA LEU A 57 -0.56 8.00 1.55
C LEU A 57 -1.58 8.74 2.42
N GLU A 58 -1.76 10.01 2.14
CA GLU A 58 -2.74 10.87 2.77
C GLU A 58 -3.76 11.37 1.73
N MET A 59 -4.93 11.75 2.20
CA MET A 59 -5.95 12.40 1.37
C MET A 59 -6.38 13.69 2.05
N ASP A 60 -6.41 14.78 1.30
CA ASP A 60 -6.86 16.06 1.81
C ASP A 60 -8.41 16.16 1.87
N ALA A 61 -8.90 17.31 2.33
CA ALA A 61 -10.33 17.56 2.49
C ALA A 61 -11.08 17.58 1.14
N ASP A 62 -10.38 17.89 0.05
CA ASP A 62 -10.95 17.95 -1.30
C ASP A 62 -10.90 16.60 -2.01
N GLY A 63 -10.36 15.57 -1.33
CA GLY A 63 -10.25 14.22 -1.85
C GLY A 63 -9.04 13.97 -2.74
N ALA A 64 -8.08 14.88 -2.80
CA ALA A 64 -6.84 14.66 -3.52
C ALA A 64 -5.85 13.83 -2.68
N LEU A 65 -5.27 12.80 -3.31
CA LEU A 65 -4.21 11.99 -2.72
C LEU A 65 -2.88 12.74 -2.77
N LYS A 66 -2.09 12.57 -1.72
CA LYS A 66 -0.71 13.04 -1.66
C LYS A 66 0.19 12.02 -0.97
N PRO A 67 1.49 12.01 -1.30
CA PRO A 67 2.47 11.27 -0.52
C PRO A 67 2.46 11.77 0.94
N GLY A 68 2.52 10.82 1.87
CA GLY A 68 2.60 11.12 3.29
C GLY A 68 3.94 10.69 3.88
N LYS A 69 3.92 10.15 5.10
CA LYS A 69 5.13 9.71 5.80
C LYS A 69 5.76 8.50 5.11
N THR A 70 7.08 8.58 4.85
CA THR A 70 7.89 7.43 4.42
C THR A 70 8.59 6.79 5.61
N LEU A 71 8.63 5.45 5.64
CA LEU A 71 9.49 4.63 6.48
C LEU A 71 10.46 3.91 5.57
N HIS A 72 11.71 3.78 6.00
CA HIS A 72 12.77 3.14 5.23
C HIS A 72 13.65 2.30 6.15
N PHE A 73 14.01 1.09 5.72
CA PHE A 73 14.87 0.18 6.46
C PHE A 73 15.85 -0.50 5.51
N HIS A 74 17.12 -0.48 5.88
CA HIS A 74 18.07 -1.47 5.40
C HIS A 74 17.85 -2.75 6.20
N VAL A 75 17.87 -3.89 5.52
CA VAL A 75 17.52 -5.19 6.09
C VAL A 75 18.71 -6.13 6.02
N GLU A 76 18.99 -6.83 7.13
CA GLU A 76 19.98 -7.90 7.16
C GLU A 76 19.47 -9.13 6.38
N PRO A 77 20.34 -9.78 5.56
CA PRO A 77 19.97 -11.05 4.94
C PRO A 77 19.53 -12.08 5.99
N PHE A 78 18.43 -12.78 5.73
CA PHE A 78 18.05 -13.88 6.61
C PHE A 78 19.03 -15.06 6.51
N ALA A 79 19.10 -15.91 7.54
CA ALA A 79 20.04 -17.02 7.58
C ALA A 79 19.80 -18.00 6.40
N GLY A 80 20.84 -18.24 5.61
CA GLY A 80 20.80 -19.07 4.42
C GLY A 80 20.23 -18.40 3.17
N ALA A 81 20.02 -17.08 3.20
CA ALA A 81 19.60 -16.33 2.02
C ALA A 81 20.64 -16.41 0.90
N ASN A 82 20.17 -16.51 -0.32
CA ASN A 82 21.00 -16.33 -1.49
C ASN A 82 21.31 -14.86 -1.72
N LEU A 83 22.55 -14.59 -2.13
CA LEU A 83 23.08 -13.26 -2.46
C LEU A 83 23.65 -13.31 -3.88
N ASP A 84 22.83 -13.02 -4.87
CA ASP A 84 23.22 -13.04 -6.26
C ASP A 84 24.14 -11.84 -6.58
N ALA A 85 25.35 -12.13 -7.06
CA ALA A 85 26.37 -11.13 -7.30
C ALA A 85 25.96 -10.10 -8.36
N SER A 86 25.16 -10.50 -9.37
CA SER A 86 24.69 -9.59 -10.42
C SER A 86 23.66 -8.60 -9.89
N SER A 87 22.77 -9.06 -9.01
CA SER A 87 21.76 -8.22 -8.36
C SER A 87 22.40 -7.23 -7.39
N LEU A 88 23.40 -7.68 -6.60
CA LEU A 88 24.17 -6.79 -5.71
C LEU A 88 24.97 -5.74 -6.49
N ALA A 89 25.56 -6.12 -7.61
CA ALA A 89 26.26 -5.17 -8.48
C ALA A 89 25.31 -4.16 -9.15
N PHE A 90 24.06 -4.57 -9.41
CA PHE A 90 23.06 -3.72 -10.04
C PHE A 90 22.55 -2.63 -9.08
N ASN A 91 22.18 -3.00 -7.86
CA ASN A 91 21.67 -2.05 -6.87
C ASN A 91 22.77 -1.40 -6.01
N GLY A 92 24.03 -1.86 -6.14
CA GLY A 92 25.17 -1.30 -5.41
C GLY A 92 25.17 -1.57 -3.91
N ILE A 93 24.37 -2.51 -3.44
CA ILE A 93 24.25 -2.82 -2.01
C ILE A 93 25.32 -3.85 -1.61
N ASP A 94 26.18 -3.46 -0.66
CA ASP A 94 27.00 -4.40 0.09
C ASP A 94 26.25 -4.84 1.35
N PRO A 95 25.68 -6.07 1.38
CA PRO A 95 24.84 -6.52 2.49
C PRO A 95 25.60 -6.64 3.82
N PHE A 96 26.93 -6.68 3.79
CA PHE A 96 27.77 -6.84 4.96
C PHE A 96 28.40 -5.52 5.46
N ASN A 97 28.15 -4.41 4.77
CA ASN A 97 28.65 -3.11 5.20
C ASN A 97 27.96 -2.68 6.52
N PRO A 98 28.71 -2.56 7.63
CA PRO A 98 28.14 -2.20 8.93
C PRO A 98 27.59 -0.77 8.98
N LEU A 99 28.02 0.10 8.05
CA LEU A 99 27.54 1.49 7.97
C LEU A 99 26.13 1.62 7.42
N ARG A 100 25.56 0.55 6.87
CA ARG A 100 24.15 0.57 6.43
C ARG A 100 23.17 0.74 7.58
N GLY A 101 23.57 0.39 8.82
CA GLY A 101 22.64 0.38 9.95
C GLY A 101 21.46 -0.58 9.71
N ALA A 102 21.72 -1.70 9.02
CA ALA A 102 20.71 -2.69 8.70
C ALA A 102 20.14 -3.31 9.97
N VAL A 103 18.84 -3.55 9.97
CA VAL A 103 18.09 -4.19 11.05
C VAL A 103 17.64 -5.59 10.65
N ALA A 104 17.33 -6.41 11.64
CA ALA A 104 16.77 -7.72 11.36
C ALA A 104 15.44 -7.62 10.58
N GLU A 105 15.21 -8.52 9.62
CA GLU A 105 13.99 -8.56 8.82
C GLU A 105 12.71 -8.50 9.68
N ARG A 106 12.71 -9.17 10.82
CA ARG A 106 11.60 -9.14 11.79
C ARG A 106 11.30 -7.74 12.31
N GLU A 107 12.33 -6.97 12.59
CA GLU A 107 12.18 -5.61 13.10
C GLU A 107 11.57 -4.70 12.03
N ALA A 108 12.13 -4.67 10.82
CA ALA A 108 11.63 -3.89 9.70
C ALA A 108 10.16 -4.20 9.40
N ILE A 109 9.81 -5.49 9.23
CA ILE A 109 8.44 -5.92 8.93
C ILE A 109 7.48 -5.57 10.07
N THR A 110 7.90 -5.72 11.32
CA THR A 110 7.04 -5.40 12.47
C THR A 110 6.72 -3.90 12.55
N GLU A 111 7.72 -3.05 12.41
CA GLU A 111 7.52 -1.59 12.46
C GLU A 111 6.71 -1.08 11.26
N ILE A 112 6.94 -1.60 10.06
CA ILE A 112 6.12 -1.32 8.88
C ILE A 112 4.67 -1.70 9.13
N CYS A 113 4.40 -2.95 9.51
CA CYS A 113 3.03 -3.42 9.74
C CYS A 113 2.31 -2.66 10.86
N LYS A 114 3.04 -2.21 11.89
CA LYS A 114 2.50 -1.39 12.97
C LYS A 114 2.12 0.01 12.47
N ALA A 115 3.00 0.66 11.71
CA ALA A 115 2.74 1.98 11.13
C ALA A 115 1.57 1.94 10.14
N VAL A 116 1.55 0.94 9.27
CA VAL A 116 0.47 0.75 8.28
C VAL A 116 -0.88 0.52 8.97
N ARG A 117 -0.96 -0.34 10.01
CA ARG A 117 -2.22 -0.54 10.76
C ARG A 117 -2.71 0.74 11.41
N LYS A 118 -1.78 1.55 11.94
CA LYS A 118 -2.16 2.85 12.52
C LYS A 118 -2.75 3.76 11.45
N ALA A 119 -2.05 3.96 10.34
CA ALA A 119 -2.48 4.82 9.24
C ALA A 119 -3.82 4.33 8.63
N GLN A 120 -3.97 3.02 8.39
CA GLN A 120 -5.20 2.39 7.93
C GLN A 120 -6.39 2.72 8.85
N LYS A 121 -6.20 2.57 10.18
CA LYS A 121 -7.23 2.88 11.17
C LYS A 121 -7.58 4.36 11.20
N ASP A 122 -6.55 5.22 11.17
CA ASP A 122 -6.72 6.68 11.18
C ASP A 122 -7.47 7.15 9.92
N ALA A 123 -7.22 6.49 8.78
CA ALA A 123 -7.91 6.72 7.51
C ALA A 123 -9.33 6.12 7.47
N GLY A 124 -9.78 5.39 8.50
CA GLY A 124 -11.09 4.73 8.52
C GLY A 124 -11.23 3.55 7.56
N CYS A 125 -10.10 2.97 7.12
CA CYS A 125 -10.07 1.84 6.21
C CYS A 125 -10.06 0.50 6.96
N GLN A 126 -10.53 -0.56 6.29
CA GLN A 126 -10.66 -1.90 6.87
C GLN A 126 -9.42 -2.76 6.62
N ARG A 127 -8.75 -2.58 5.49
CA ARG A 127 -7.62 -3.37 5.01
C ARG A 127 -6.64 -2.48 4.27
N SER A 128 -5.37 -2.85 4.23
CA SER A 128 -4.38 -2.18 3.39
C SER A 128 -4.15 -2.95 2.10
N VAL A 129 -3.80 -2.24 1.03
CA VAL A 129 -3.43 -2.79 -0.27
C VAL A 129 -2.06 -2.25 -0.66
N LEU A 130 -1.21 -3.14 -1.15
CA LEU A 130 0.12 -2.79 -1.62
C LEU A 130 0.02 -2.06 -2.97
N VAL A 131 0.76 -0.98 -3.11
CA VAL A 131 0.96 -0.24 -4.35
C VAL A 131 2.44 -0.29 -4.69
N ALA A 132 2.82 -0.70 -5.90
CA ALA A 132 4.22 -0.68 -6.35
C ALA A 132 4.32 -0.55 -7.87
N HIS A 133 5.52 -0.27 -8.37
CA HIS A 133 5.79 -0.26 -9.79
C HIS A 133 6.29 -1.65 -10.23
N ASN A 134 5.42 -2.45 -10.87
CA ASN A 134 5.56 -3.90 -11.04
C ASN A 134 5.28 -4.66 -9.73
N SER A 135 4.12 -4.41 -9.16
CA SER A 135 3.73 -4.79 -7.80
C SER A 135 3.87 -6.28 -7.45
N ALA A 136 3.85 -7.18 -8.42
CA ALA A 136 4.03 -8.61 -8.19
C ALA A 136 5.40 -8.94 -7.58
N PHE A 137 6.43 -8.16 -7.91
CA PHE A 137 7.78 -8.33 -7.39
C PHE A 137 7.84 -7.96 -5.90
N ASP A 138 7.48 -6.74 -5.57
CA ASP A 138 7.51 -6.21 -4.19
C ASP A 138 6.59 -7.00 -3.27
N GLN A 139 5.38 -7.30 -3.74
CA GLN A 139 4.42 -8.11 -3.00
C GLN A 139 4.96 -9.52 -2.75
N GLY A 140 5.66 -10.12 -3.72
CA GLY A 140 6.30 -11.41 -3.59
C GLY A 140 7.32 -11.45 -2.45
N PHE A 141 8.24 -10.48 -2.40
CA PHE A 141 9.26 -10.38 -1.34
C PHE A 141 8.64 -10.05 0.02
N PHE A 142 7.69 -9.11 0.06
CA PHE A 142 6.99 -8.78 1.30
C PHE A 142 6.24 -10.00 1.87
N ASN A 143 5.49 -10.71 1.04
CA ASN A 143 4.75 -11.91 1.46
C ASN A 143 5.69 -13.05 1.89
N ALA A 144 6.83 -13.23 1.21
CA ALA A 144 7.84 -14.20 1.60
C ALA A 144 8.43 -13.89 2.99
N ALA A 145 8.73 -12.62 3.28
CA ALA A 145 9.17 -12.17 4.60
C ALA A 145 8.09 -12.40 5.67
N ILE A 146 6.84 -12.05 5.40
CA ILE A 146 5.68 -12.33 6.28
C ILE A 146 5.58 -13.83 6.60
N SER A 147 5.71 -14.69 5.58
CA SER A 147 5.63 -16.14 5.73
C SER A 147 6.80 -16.71 6.53
N ARG A 148 8.04 -16.31 6.20
CA ARG A 148 9.27 -16.74 6.86
C ARG A 148 9.28 -16.39 8.36
N LEU A 149 8.75 -15.20 8.68
CA LEU A 149 8.62 -14.71 10.05
C LEU A 149 7.41 -15.30 10.80
N ASN A 150 6.54 -16.05 10.11
CA ASN A 150 5.25 -16.51 10.65
C ASN A 150 4.42 -15.35 11.25
N TYR A 151 4.42 -14.21 10.56
CA TYR A 151 3.77 -13.00 11.03
C TYR A 151 2.26 -13.03 10.79
N LYS A 152 1.47 -13.31 11.83
CA LYS A 152 0.03 -13.61 11.75
C LYS A 152 -0.88 -12.41 11.51
N ARG A 153 -0.38 -11.19 11.67
CA ARG A 153 -1.21 -9.97 11.66
C ARG A 153 -0.79 -8.99 10.57
N SER A 154 -0.57 -9.48 9.34
CA SER A 154 -0.34 -8.57 8.21
C SER A 154 -1.57 -7.68 7.99
N PRO A 155 -1.40 -6.35 7.85
CA PRO A 155 -2.50 -5.45 7.51
C PRO A 155 -2.89 -5.53 6.03
N PHE A 156 -2.03 -6.13 5.20
CA PHE A 156 -2.22 -6.13 3.76
C PHE A 156 -3.17 -7.23 3.29
N HIS A 157 -3.87 -6.95 2.22
CA HIS A 157 -4.63 -7.95 1.49
C HIS A 157 -3.65 -8.94 0.84
N ALA A 158 -3.97 -10.23 0.90
CA ALA A 158 -3.05 -11.28 0.44
C ALA A 158 -2.81 -11.26 -1.08
N PHE A 159 -3.82 -10.88 -1.86
CA PHE A 159 -3.83 -11.04 -3.32
C PHE A 159 -4.01 -9.72 -4.09
N VAL A 160 -4.66 -8.72 -3.47
CA VAL A 160 -4.93 -7.44 -4.15
C VAL A 160 -3.74 -6.53 -4.02
N SER A 161 -3.29 -5.99 -5.15
CA SER A 161 -2.31 -4.90 -5.23
C SER A 161 -2.73 -3.89 -6.30
N PHE A 162 -2.24 -2.66 -6.19
CA PHE A 162 -2.34 -1.68 -7.26
C PHE A 162 -0.98 -1.58 -7.95
N ASP A 163 -0.96 -1.91 -9.23
CA ASP A 163 0.26 -1.88 -10.02
C ASP A 163 0.37 -0.56 -10.81
N THR A 164 1.33 0.28 -10.44
CA THR A 164 1.54 1.57 -11.12
C THR A 164 2.11 1.42 -12.51
N THR A 165 2.73 0.28 -12.87
CA THR A 165 3.13 -0.01 -14.25
C THR A 165 1.89 -0.08 -15.15
N SER A 166 0.87 -0.83 -14.73
CA SER A 166 -0.39 -0.96 -15.46
C SER A 166 -1.16 0.37 -15.52
N LEU A 167 -1.21 1.08 -14.39
CA LEU A 167 -1.88 2.39 -14.33
C LEU A 167 -1.18 3.44 -15.20
N ALA A 168 0.16 3.48 -15.20
CA ALA A 168 0.94 4.39 -16.01
C ALA A 168 0.88 4.03 -17.51
N ALA A 169 0.83 2.75 -17.85
CA ALA A 169 0.59 2.30 -19.21
C ALA A 169 -0.75 2.83 -19.74
N LEU A 170 -1.81 2.72 -18.94
CA LEU A 170 -3.14 3.21 -19.29
C LEU A 170 -3.20 4.74 -19.38
N ALA A 171 -2.66 5.44 -18.36
CA ALA A 171 -2.86 6.88 -18.22
C ALA A 171 -1.83 7.72 -19.00
N LEU A 172 -0.62 7.20 -19.20
CA LEU A 172 0.54 7.94 -19.71
C LEU A 172 1.24 7.27 -20.90
N GLY A 173 0.84 6.04 -21.27
CA GLY A 173 1.50 5.25 -22.31
C GLY A 173 2.93 4.83 -21.93
N GLN A 174 3.24 4.71 -20.63
CA GLN A 174 4.59 4.40 -20.12
C GLN A 174 4.54 3.25 -19.13
N THR A 175 5.60 2.42 -19.14
CA THR A 175 5.72 1.25 -18.24
C THR A 175 7.01 1.27 -17.42
N VAL A 176 7.89 2.24 -17.64
CA VAL A 176 9.15 2.40 -16.90
C VAL A 176 8.99 3.59 -15.97
N LEU A 177 9.28 3.42 -14.67
CA LEU A 177 9.04 4.42 -13.62
C LEU A 177 9.61 5.80 -13.99
N ALA A 178 10.89 5.87 -14.39
CA ALA A 178 11.54 7.12 -14.79
C ALA A 178 10.81 7.83 -15.95
N LYS A 179 10.36 7.06 -16.97
CA LYS A 179 9.64 7.62 -18.12
C LYS A 179 8.22 8.06 -17.75
N ALA A 180 7.55 7.29 -16.88
CA ALA A 180 6.22 7.63 -16.37
C ALA A 180 6.27 8.90 -15.51
N CYS A 181 7.26 9.03 -14.62
CA CYS A 181 7.51 10.24 -13.85
C CYS A 181 7.75 11.45 -14.76
N HIS A 182 8.64 11.32 -15.75
CA HIS A 182 8.89 12.39 -16.71
C HIS A 182 7.62 12.83 -17.46
N GLN A 183 6.81 11.87 -17.92
CA GLN A 183 5.54 12.15 -18.61
C GLN A 183 4.52 12.82 -17.70
N ALA A 184 4.55 12.53 -16.40
CA ALA A 184 3.71 13.15 -15.38
C ALA A 184 4.24 14.52 -14.89
N GLY A 185 5.41 14.95 -15.34
CA GLY A 185 6.07 16.18 -14.86
C GLY A 185 6.70 16.02 -13.46
N ILE A 186 6.93 14.78 -13.03
CA ILE A 186 7.59 14.45 -11.75
C ILE A 186 9.10 14.39 -11.99
N ALA A 187 9.87 15.12 -11.17
CA ALA A 187 11.33 15.11 -11.26
C ALA A 187 11.87 13.69 -10.93
N PHE A 188 12.76 13.19 -11.77
CA PHE A 188 13.40 11.90 -11.60
C PHE A 188 14.93 12.01 -11.80
N ASN A 189 15.68 11.66 -10.76
CA ASN A 189 17.13 11.62 -10.79
C ASN A 189 17.63 10.18 -10.97
N ALA A 190 18.13 9.86 -12.14
CA ALA A 190 18.62 8.52 -12.46
C ALA A 190 19.82 8.06 -11.59
N LYS A 191 20.51 8.98 -10.90
CA LYS A 191 21.58 8.62 -9.97
C LYS A 191 21.10 8.13 -8.60
N GLU A 192 19.85 8.43 -8.27
CA GLU A 192 19.20 8.01 -7.03
C GLU A 192 18.30 6.80 -7.25
N ALA A 193 18.06 6.43 -8.51
CA ALA A 193 17.32 5.22 -8.86
C ALA A 193 18.00 3.97 -8.28
N HIS A 194 17.20 2.94 -8.01
CA HIS A 194 17.61 1.72 -7.33
C HIS A 194 17.95 1.94 -5.83
N SER A 195 17.30 2.91 -5.21
CA SER A 195 17.15 3.02 -3.77
C SER A 195 15.69 2.87 -3.44
N ALA A 196 15.34 1.91 -2.58
CA ALA A 196 13.95 1.68 -2.22
C ALA A 196 13.27 2.95 -1.68
N LEU A 197 14.00 3.80 -0.95
CA LEU A 197 13.48 5.08 -0.48
C LEU A 197 13.09 5.99 -1.64
N TYR A 198 14.01 6.20 -2.59
CA TYR A 198 13.78 7.11 -3.70
C TYR A 198 12.66 6.60 -4.62
N ASP A 199 12.71 5.32 -4.99
CA ASP A 199 11.75 4.73 -5.92
C ASP A 199 10.34 4.63 -5.29
N THR A 200 10.23 4.39 -3.95
CA THR A 200 8.97 4.50 -3.21
C THR A 200 8.37 5.91 -3.30
N GLU A 201 9.18 6.96 -3.09
CA GLU A 201 8.69 8.33 -3.15
C GLU A 201 8.23 8.72 -4.56
N ARG A 202 9.00 8.36 -5.59
CA ARG A 202 8.61 8.60 -7.00
C ARG A 202 7.36 7.83 -7.38
N THR A 203 7.24 6.58 -6.94
CA THR A 203 6.06 5.74 -7.16
C THR A 203 4.83 6.31 -6.44
N ALA A 204 5.00 6.85 -5.23
CA ALA A 204 3.91 7.49 -4.50
C ALA A 204 3.40 8.76 -5.21
N GLU A 205 4.30 9.61 -5.67
CA GLU A 205 3.94 10.79 -6.47
C GLU A 205 3.22 10.39 -7.76
N LEU A 206 3.73 9.38 -8.47
CA LEU A 206 3.13 8.88 -9.71
C LEU A 206 1.73 8.31 -9.48
N PHE A 207 1.56 7.50 -8.44
CA PHE A 207 0.24 6.94 -8.09
C PHE A 207 -0.75 8.05 -7.74
N CYS A 208 -0.35 8.99 -6.89
CA CYS A 208 -1.18 10.14 -6.54
C CYS A 208 -1.55 10.98 -7.76
N TYR A 209 -0.59 11.26 -8.64
CA TYR A 209 -0.82 11.99 -9.88
C TYR A 209 -1.89 11.31 -10.75
N ILE A 210 -1.76 10.00 -11.00
CA ILE A 210 -2.68 9.25 -11.87
C ILE A 210 -4.09 9.25 -11.26
N VAL A 211 -4.20 8.94 -9.95
CA VAL A 211 -5.49 8.87 -9.25
C VAL A 211 -6.20 10.22 -9.24
N ASN A 212 -5.46 11.30 -8.93
CA ASN A 212 -6.00 12.66 -8.91
C ASN A 212 -6.38 13.13 -10.31
N LYS A 213 -5.55 12.82 -11.32
CA LYS A 213 -5.85 13.15 -12.71
C LYS A 213 -7.11 12.47 -13.21
N TRP A 214 -7.29 11.19 -12.87
CA TRP A 214 -8.50 10.45 -13.20
C TRP A 214 -9.74 11.08 -12.56
N GLN A 215 -9.65 11.52 -11.32
CA GLN A 215 -10.73 12.22 -10.62
C GLN A 215 -11.05 13.57 -11.29
N GLN A 216 -10.03 14.36 -11.64
CA GLN A 216 -10.19 15.65 -12.33
C GLN A 216 -10.89 15.51 -13.70
N LEU A 217 -10.68 14.38 -14.37
CA LEU A 217 -11.33 14.05 -15.65
C LEU A 217 -12.75 13.49 -15.48
N GLY A 218 -13.29 13.45 -14.26
CA GLY A 218 -14.63 12.91 -13.97
C GLY A 218 -14.69 11.38 -13.95
N GLY A 219 -13.53 10.71 -13.89
CA GLY A 219 -13.47 9.25 -13.86
C GLY A 219 -13.83 8.64 -12.50
N TRP A 220 -13.91 9.46 -11.43
CA TRP A 220 -14.39 9.02 -10.11
C TRP A 220 -14.88 10.22 -9.27
N PRO A 221 -16.01 10.10 -8.56
CA PRO A 221 -17.02 9.04 -8.77
C PRO A 221 -17.63 9.18 -10.18
N LEU A 222 -18.00 8.08 -10.80
CA LEU A 222 -18.66 8.13 -12.09
C LEU A 222 -20.05 8.75 -11.92
N SER A 223 -20.37 9.74 -12.74
CA SER A 223 -21.66 10.45 -12.70
C SER A 223 -22.87 9.54 -12.99
N ASN A 224 -22.63 8.42 -13.66
CA ASN A 224 -23.63 7.41 -14.02
C ASN A 224 -23.38 6.09 -13.25
N ALA A 225 -22.76 6.14 -12.07
CA ALA A 225 -22.73 4.96 -11.23
C ALA A 225 -24.16 4.48 -11.04
N LEU A 226 -24.44 3.25 -11.46
CA LEU A 226 -25.72 2.59 -11.16
C LEU A 226 -25.97 2.78 -9.66
N PRO A 227 -27.23 3.06 -9.24
CA PRO A 227 -27.54 3.06 -7.82
C PRO A 227 -26.96 1.79 -7.24
N ALA A 228 -26.27 1.90 -6.10
CA ALA A 228 -25.75 0.74 -5.42
C ALA A 228 -26.92 -0.23 -5.27
N ASP A 229 -26.91 -1.32 -6.03
CA ASP A 229 -27.75 -2.46 -5.72
C ASP A 229 -27.42 -2.79 -4.28
N GLU A 230 -28.44 -2.89 -3.45
CA GLU A 230 -28.32 -3.27 -2.05
C GLU A 230 -27.42 -4.50 -2.03
N GLU A 231 -26.21 -4.35 -1.47
CA GLU A 231 -25.25 -5.44 -1.34
C GLU A 231 -25.96 -6.56 -0.61
N GLN A 232 -26.43 -7.55 -1.34
CA GLN A 232 -26.76 -8.84 -0.78
C GLN A 232 -25.42 -9.39 -0.30
N ASP A 233 -25.26 -9.44 1.02
CA ASP A 233 -24.17 -10.10 1.73
C ASP A 233 -24.12 -11.57 1.28
N GLU A 234 -23.44 -11.86 0.19
CA GLU A 234 -22.95 -13.20 -0.07
C GLU A 234 -21.74 -13.42 0.87
N GLU A 235 -22.08 -13.83 2.11
CA GLU A 235 -21.14 -14.56 2.95
C GLU A 235 -20.77 -15.87 2.24
N THR A 236 -19.76 -15.80 1.35
CA THR A 236 -19.08 -17.02 0.95
C THR A 236 -18.14 -17.40 2.07
N GLU A 237 -18.50 -18.44 2.79
CA GLU A 237 -17.65 -19.21 3.68
C GLU A 237 -16.37 -19.62 2.92
N ASP A 238 -15.26 -18.92 3.17
CA ASP A 238 -13.92 -19.40 2.80
C ASP A 238 -13.42 -20.34 3.91
N THR A 239 -13.89 -21.58 3.85
CA THR A 239 -13.27 -22.73 4.53
C THR A 239 -12.37 -23.45 3.54
N ALA A 240 -11.06 -23.15 3.61
CA ALA A 240 -9.96 -24.09 3.27
C ALA A 240 -8.61 -23.50 3.75
#